data_c9c030e1fcac99723af93681c8953b38
#
_entry.id   c9c030e1fcac99723af93681c8953b38
#
_cell.length_a   1.000
_cell.length_b   1.000
_cell.length_c   1.000
_cell.angle_alpha   90.00
_cell.angle_beta   90.00
_cell.angle_gamma   90.00
#
_symmetry.space_group_name_H-M   'P 1'
#
loop_
_entity.id
_entity.type
_entity.pdbx_description
1 polymer ?
#
loop_
_entity_poly.entity_id
_entity_poly.type
_entity_poly.pdbx_seq_one_letter_code
_entity_poly.pdbx_strand_id
1 'polypeptide(L)'
;MMGVMNRIGIWVLALLAGGMIACSDKQDEKKLEEPVPSNAVEKQVTLNAALTYQTVAGFGASDAWQPAWVGKYWTGSRDRLSELLFSQEIADGQPKGIGLSMWRVNLGAGSAEQGDASGINTITRRAESFLTADGSYDWEKCMGQRYFMQRARELGVEQFILFSNSPPVQYTYNGQGRSDRGGYANLRSEYFDDFADYLADVASHFHADGYNITHISPVNEPQYNWEGHDQEGSGWTNDEIATLARELDRALNERNLPVDMLLGESGDWEYFYKSKGDRARSYVVADFFNPERPTYVGDLKHLKNLISGHSYWTDGSWEGMRTVRSNVAEIARQYNLEVWQSEWSMIGDGYSSSEYVGHENATTMDIALYMSKVIHNDLTVAGVTSWSFWTAMDVAHWGHQNRFLLISLTPDGGEWGDVMSGDGTFAATPTLWVLGNYSRFIRPGYKRIELSMNESRSFFGSGYLSPDGRQLVAVYTNLSDKPVQLTETRKGWDSSAAVKTYTTSTVKELQEAVFAPGKPVVLDAASVTTVVYQL
;
A
#
# COMPACT_ATOMS: atom_id res chain seq x y z
N MET A 1 57.50 -22.83 -42.81
CA MET A 1 58.38 -23.71 -42.01
C MET A 1 57.50 -24.38 -41.03
N MET A 2 57.09 -25.58 -41.27
CA MET A 2 57.62 -26.85 -40.72
C MET A 2 57.45 -26.89 -39.21
N GLY A 3 56.86 -27.85 -38.58
CA GLY A 3 56.44 -29.22 -38.94
C GLY A 3 55.64 -29.73 -37.74
N VAL A 4 54.65 -30.49 -37.91
CA VAL A 4 54.52 -31.91 -38.22
C VAL A 4 54.62 -32.85 -36.98
N MET A 5 53.52 -33.58 -36.78
CA MET A 5 53.44 -35.00 -36.42
C MET A 5 53.61 -35.37 -34.94
N ASN A 6 52.97 -36.37 -34.40
CA ASN A 6 52.04 -37.42 -34.81
C ASN A 6 51.67 -38.31 -33.58
N ARG A 7 50.46 -38.89 -33.61
CA ARG A 7 50.08 -40.31 -33.38
C ARG A 7 50.19 -40.86 -31.93
N ILE A 8 49.35 -41.73 -31.46
CA ILE A 8 48.56 -42.94 -31.78
C ILE A 8 47.87 -43.24 -30.44
N GLY A 9 46.63 -43.50 -30.21
CA GLY A 9 45.73 -44.52 -30.62
C GLY A 9 45.93 -45.89 -29.93
N ILE A 10 44.99 -46.33 -29.07
CA ILE A 10 44.67 -47.77 -28.90
C ILE A 10 43.28 -47.89 -28.24
N TRP A 11 42.48 -48.75 -28.83
CA TRP A 11 41.17 -49.28 -28.44
C TRP A 11 41.31 -50.37 -27.38
N VAL A 12 40.27 -50.57 -26.48
CA VAL A 12 39.80 -51.89 -26.10
C VAL A 12 38.37 -51.82 -25.49
N LEU A 13 37.56 -52.54 -26.13
CA LEU A 13 36.30 -53.21 -25.98
C LEU A 13 35.60 -53.30 -24.60
N ALA A 14 34.31 -53.27 -24.77
CA ALA A 14 33.15 -53.52 -23.93
C ALA A 14 33.15 -54.78 -23.09
N LEU A 15 32.41 -54.71 -22.00
CA LEU A 15 31.60 -55.83 -21.50
C LEU A 15 30.32 -55.28 -20.84
N LEU A 16 29.20 -55.77 -21.36
CA LEU A 16 27.84 -55.65 -20.83
C LEU A 16 27.70 -56.47 -19.55
N ALA A 17 27.11 -55.88 -18.51
CA ALA A 17 26.37 -56.62 -17.52
C ALA A 17 25.16 -55.79 -17.08
N GLY A 18 24.01 -56.39 -17.19
CA GLY A 18 22.73 -55.75 -17.06
C GLY A 18 22.26 -55.44 -15.66
N GLY A 19 21.30 -54.57 -15.64
CA GLY A 19 20.14 -54.62 -14.77
C GLY A 19 20.29 -54.13 -13.36
N MET A 20 19.78 -52.92 -13.08
CA MET A 20 18.73 -52.70 -12.08
C MET A 20 18.27 -51.27 -12.24
N ILE A 21 17.01 -51.13 -12.61
CA ILE A 21 16.30 -49.83 -12.51
C ILE A 21 16.13 -49.57 -11.03
N ALA A 22 16.97 -48.67 -10.49
CA ALA A 22 16.70 -48.04 -9.23
C ALA A 22 15.89 -46.78 -9.54
N CYS A 23 14.61 -46.76 -9.23
CA CYS A 23 13.84 -45.57 -9.05
C CYS A 23 14.57 -44.73 -7.97
N SER A 24 15.24 -43.69 -8.38
CA SER A 24 15.67 -42.66 -7.42
C SER A 24 14.41 -41.84 -7.07
N ASP A 25 13.81 -42.17 -5.94
CA ASP A 25 13.00 -41.21 -5.22
C ASP A 25 13.86 -39.94 -5.08
N LYS A 26 13.44 -38.88 -5.73
CA LYS A 26 13.89 -37.55 -5.37
C LYS A 26 13.38 -37.32 -3.94
N GLN A 27 14.20 -37.64 -2.97
CA GLN A 27 14.04 -37.10 -1.64
C GLN A 27 14.09 -35.58 -1.79
N ASP A 28 12.96 -34.92 -1.53
CA ASP A 28 12.94 -33.52 -1.17
C ASP A 28 14.00 -33.32 -0.09
N GLU A 29 15.11 -32.66 -0.42
CA GLU A 29 16.06 -32.17 0.56
C GLU A 29 15.29 -31.20 1.45
N LYS A 30 14.75 -31.70 2.57
CA LYS A 30 14.30 -30.87 3.68
C LYS A 30 15.46 -29.95 4.02
N LYS A 31 15.31 -28.66 3.72
CA LYS A 31 16.17 -27.63 4.30
C LYS A 31 16.17 -27.86 5.82
N LEU A 32 17.28 -28.39 6.34
CA LEU A 32 17.44 -28.63 7.77
C LEU A 32 17.33 -27.30 8.51
N GLU A 33 16.56 -27.31 9.59
CA GLU A 33 16.41 -26.19 10.50
C GLU A 33 17.81 -25.70 10.95
N GLU A 34 18.07 -24.42 10.79
CA GLU A 34 19.25 -23.83 11.41
C GLU A 34 19.10 -23.90 12.93
N PRO A 35 20.16 -24.25 13.67
CA PRO A 35 20.09 -24.31 15.12
C PRO A 35 19.76 -22.92 15.69
N VAL A 36 18.98 -22.87 16.76
CA VAL A 36 18.66 -21.61 17.46
C VAL A 36 19.98 -20.90 17.82
N PRO A 37 20.16 -19.65 17.37
CA PRO A 37 21.38 -18.91 17.69
C PRO A 37 21.58 -18.79 19.20
N SER A 38 22.80 -19.00 19.70
CA SER A 38 23.10 -18.98 21.14
C SER A 38 22.88 -17.63 21.82
N ASN A 39 22.75 -16.54 21.02
CA ASN A 39 22.47 -15.18 21.49
C ASN A 39 20.99 -14.76 21.30
N ALA A 40 20.12 -15.71 20.92
CA ALA A 40 18.69 -15.41 20.75
C ALA A 40 18.05 -15.04 22.10
N VAL A 41 17.18 -14.01 22.04
CA VAL A 41 16.41 -13.57 23.20
C VAL A 41 15.06 -14.28 23.19
N GLU A 42 14.69 -14.95 24.28
CA GLU A 42 13.39 -15.58 24.40
C GLU A 42 12.28 -14.53 24.61
N LYS A 43 11.18 -14.67 23.89
CA LYS A 43 9.98 -13.85 24.02
C LYS A 43 8.74 -14.75 24.12
N GLN A 44 7.95 -14.53 25.18
CA GLN A 44 6.69 -15.21 25.37
C GLN A 44 5.59 -14.43 24.64
N VAL A 45 4.78 -15.13 23.86
CA VAL A 45 3.65 -14.58 23.11
C VAL A 45 2.42 -15.46 23.31
N THR A 46 1.24 -14.83 23.37
CA THR A 46 -0.04 -15.56 23.42
C THR A 46 -0.86 -15.15 22.19
N LEU A 47 -1.21 -16.12 21.37
CA LEU A 47 -2.13 -15.99 20.23
C LEU A 47 -3.50 -16.53 20.64
N ASN A 48 -4.52 -15.68 20.68
CA ASN A 48 -5.86 -16.02 21.11
C ASN A 48 -6.87 -15.79 20.00
N ALA A 49 -7.21 -16.83 19.25
CA ALA A 49 -8.15 -16.79 18.14
C ALA A 49 -9.63 -16.64 18.60
N ALA A 50 -9.92 -16.84 19.89
CA ALA A 50 -11.26 -16.64 20.44
C ALA A 50 -11.62 -15.15 20.65
N LEU A 51 -10.62 -14.26 20.68
CA LEU A 51 -10.82 -12.81 20.79
C LEU A 51 -10.45 -12.13 19.47
N THR A 52 -11.48 -11.66 18.78
CA THR A 52 -11.34 -11.00 17.47
C THR A 52 -11.66 -9.52 17.56
N TYR A 53 -11.06 -8.76 16.64
CA TYR A 53 -11.23 -7.32 16.49
C TYR A 53 -11.76 -7.00 15.08
N GLN A 54 -11.25 -5.94 14.45
CA GLN A 54 -11.67 -5.51 13.12
C GLN A 54 -11.42 -6.57 12.04
N THR A 55 -12.23 -6.49 10.99
CA THR A 55 -12.03 -7.25 9.74
C THR A 55 -11.18 -6.42 8.80
N VAL A 56 -10.15 -7.01 8.23
CA VAL A 56 -9.25 -6.34 7.28
C VAL A 56 -9.94 -6.21 5.93
N ALA A 57 -10.01 -4.99 5.40
CA ALA A 57 -10.49 -4.68 4.06
C ALA A 57 -9.41 -4.90 2.99
N GLY A 58 -8.14 -4.60 3.30
CA GLY A 58 -7.04 -4.87 2.39
C GLY A 58 -5.81 -4.00 2.59
N PHE A 59 -4.82 -4.27 1.75
CA PHE A 59 -3.57 -3.50 1.65
C PHE A 59 -3.38 -3.03 0.22
N GLY A 60 -2.99 -1.77 0.04
CA GLY A 60 -2.86 -1.14 -1.27
C GLY A 60 -1.63 -0.25 -1.43
N ALA A 61 -1.54 0.32 -2.61
CA ALA A 61 -0.62 1.40 -2.93
C ALA A 61 -1.24 2.32 -4.01
N SER A 62 -0.72 3.55 -4.12
CA SER A 62 -1.17 4.52 -5.11
C SER A 62 -0.37 4.41 -6.40
N ASP A 63 -1.04 4.66 -7.54
CA ASP A 63 -0.45 4.70 -8.87
C ASP A 63 0.06 6.09 -9.29
N ALA A 64 -0.08 7.11 -8.46
CA ALA A 64 0.46 8.42 -8.80
C ALA A 64 1.99 8.41 -8.58
N TRP A 65 2.79 8.75 -9.54
CA TRP A 65 2.48 9.25 -10.90
C TRP A 65 3.16 8.34 -11.94
N GLN A 66 4.28 7.69 -11.57
CA GLN A 66 5.14 6.96 -12.50
C GLN A 66 4.49 5.74 -13.17
N PRO A 67 3.54 5.02 -12.57
CA PRO A 67 2.79 3.98 -13.27
C PRO A 67 2.18 4.42 -14.60
N ALA A 68 1.74 5.68 -14.72
CA ALA A 68 1.25 6.22 -15.98
C ALA A 68 2.31 6.19 -17.09
N TRP A 69 3.56 6.52 -16.76
CA TRP A 69 4.68 6.52 -17.69
C TRP A 69 5.22 5.11 -17.95
N VAL A 70 5.45 4.35 -16.88
CA VAL A 70 5.95 2.98 -16.93
C VAL A 70 5.00 2.09 -17.74
N GLY A 71 3.72 2.12 -17.46
CA GLY A 71 2.73 1.31 -18.17
C GLY A 71 2.61 1.65 -19.66
N LYS A 72 2.87 2.92 -20.02
CA LYS A 72 2.84 3.38 -21.40
C LYS A 72 4.14 3.05 -22.16
N TYR A 73 5.29 3.26 -21.56
CA TYR A 73 6.57 3.28 -22.27
C TYR A 73 7.53 2.13 -21.93
N TRP A 74 7.51 1.59 -20.70
CA TRP A 74 8.49 0.59 -20.24
C TRP A 74 8.05 -0.83 -20.60
N THR A 75 7.94 -1.11 -21.89
CA THR A 75 7.39 -2.38 -22.39
C THR A 75 8.23 -3.59 -22.03
N GLY A 76 9.51 -3.44 -21.78
CA GLY A 76 10.42 -4.51 -21.35
C GLY A 76 10.28 -4.84 -19.84
N SER A 77 9.88 -3.86 -19.01
CA SER A 77 9.96 -3.96 -17.55
C SER A 77 8.58 -4.01 -16.84
N ARG A 78 7.54 -3.41 -17.43
CA ARG A 78 6.24 -3.19 -16.78
C ARG A 78 5.54 -4.47 -16.33
N ASP A 79 5.73 -5.60 -17.03
CA ASP A 79 5.15 -6.89 -16.61
C ASP A 79 5.75 -7.35 -15.29
N ARG A 80 7.09 -7.29 -15.17
CA ARG A 80 7.76 -7.67 -13.93
C ARG A 80 7.45 -6.72 -12.78
N LEU A 81 7.31 -5.43 -13.05
CA LEU A 81 6.88 -4.43 -12.07
C LEU A 81 5.47 -4.74 -11.55
N SER A 82 4.56 -5.14 -12.44
CA SER A 82 3.21 -5.58 -12.07
C SER A 82 3.23 -6.85 -11.20
N GLU A 83 4.08 -7.82 -11.53
CA GLU A 83 4.25 -9.04 -10.71
C GLU A 83 4.74 -8.71 -9.30
N LEU A 84 5.72 -7.82 -9.15
CA LEU A 84 6.23 -7.40 -7.84
C LEU A 84 5.13 -6.83 -6.95
N LEU A 85 4.21 -6.06 -7.52
CA LEU A 85 3.11 -5.45 -6.77
C LEU A 85 1.96 -6.43 -6.49
N PHE A 86 1.56 -7.22 -7.47
CA PHE A 86 0.25 -7.89 -7.41
C PHE A 86 0.32 -9.42 -7.32
N SER A 87 1.41 -10.06 -7.73
CA SER A 87 1.48 -11.52 -7.76
C SER A 87 1.40 -12.15 -6.38
N GLN A 88 0.56 -13.18 -6.26
CA GLN A 88 0.47 -14.05 -5.09
C GLN A 88 1.23 -15.38 -5.30
N GLU A 89 1.90 -15.56 -6.42
CA GLU A 89 2.66 -16.78 -6.72
C GLU A 89 3.92 -16.89 -5.84
N ILE A 90 4.19 -18.11 -5.37
CA ILE A 90 5.45 -18.48 -4.71
C ILE A 90 6.13 -19.51 -5.62
N ALA A 91 7.33 -19.20 -6.09
CA ALA A 91 8.15 -20.09 -6.88
C ALA A 91 9.41 -20.48 -6.08
N ASP A 92 9.64 -21.77 -5.91
CA ASP A 92 10.80 -22.31 -5.18
C ASP A 92 10.98 -21.74 -3.76
N GLY A 93 9.86 -21.50 -3.05
CA GLY A 93 9.85 -20.89 -1.71
C GLY A 93 10.07 -19.38 -1.69
N GLN A 94 10.20 -18.74 -2.87
CA GLN A 94 10.36 -17.29 -2.99
C GLN A 94 9.10 -16.65 -3.58
N PRO A 95 8.44 -15.70 -2.87
CA PRO A 95 7.35 -14.92 -3.42
C PRO A 95 7.78 -14.09 -4.62
N LYS A 96 6.99 -14.10 -5.69
CA LYS A 96 7.22 -13.28 -6.89
C LYS A 96 6.83 -11.82 -6.68
N GLY A 97 5.91 -11.54 -5.76
CA GLY A 97 5.41 -10.21 -5.47
C GLY A 97 4.76 -10.13 -4.10
N ILE A 98 4.29 -8.95 -3.77
CA ILE A 98 3.72 -8.65 -2.45
C ILE A 98 2.19 -8.86 -2.37
N GLY A 99 1.53 -9.20 -3.48
CA GLY A 99 0.12 -9.56 -3.52
C GLY A 99 -0.82 -8.50 -2.99
N LEU A 100 -0.66 -7.23 -3.40
CA LEU A 100 -1.61 -6.18 -3.03
C LEU A 100 -3.04 -6.61 -3.35
N SER A 101 -3.98 -6.29 -2.48
CA SER A 101 -5.42 -6.58 -2.65
C SER A 101 -6.22 -5.36 -3.08
N MET A 102 -5.61 -4.18 -3.02
CA MET A 102 -6.21 -2.91 -3.38
C MET A 102 -5.27 -2.13 -4.30
N TRP A 103 -5.83 -1.40 -5.26
CA TRP A 103 -5.09 -0.48 -6.11
C TRP A 103 -5.78 0.88 -6.16
N ARG A 104 -5.07 1.93 -5.76
CA ARG A 104 -5.58 3.30 -5.68
C ARG A 104 -5.16 4.06 -6.94
N VAL A 105 -6.14 4.41 -7.78
CA VAL A 105 -5.95 4.95 -9.13
C VAL A 105 -6.20 6.45 -9.14
N ASN A 106 -5.22 7.23 -9.56
CA ASN A 106 -5.32 8.67 -9.67
C ASN A 106 -6.14 9.08 -10.91
N LEU A 107 -7.20 9.83 -10.70
CA LEU A 107 -7.95 10.51 -11.75
C LEU A 107 -7.37 11.91 -11.95
N GLY A 108 -6.61 12.09 -13.02
CA GLY A 108 -5.95 13.35 -13.34
C GLY A 108 -6.93 14.44 -13.75
N ALA A 109 -6.57 15.68 -13.47
CA ALA A 109 -7.32 16.87 -13.82
C ALA A 109 -7.12 17.34 -15.28
N GLY A 110 -6.09 16.83 -15.97
CA GLY A 110 -5.77 17.23 -17.34
C GLY A 110 -4.57 18.18 -17.43
N SER A 111 -3.71 18.21 -16.43
CA SER A 111 -2.47 19.00 -16.47
C SER A 111 -1.48 18.50 -17.52
N ALA A 112 -1.53 17.22 -17.89
CA ALA A 112 -0.68 16.67 -18.94
C ALA A 112 -1.03 17.26 -20.31
N GLU A 113 -2.31 17.46 -20.61
CA GLU A 113 -2.78 18.08 -21.85
C GLU A 113 -2.41 19.57 -21.93
N GLN A 114 -2.28 20.22 -20.78
CA GLN A 114 -1.87 21.63 -20.73
C GLN A 114 -0.36 21.81 -20.93
N GLY A 115 0.44 20.75 -20.69
CA GLY A 115 1.89 20.86 -20.80
C GLY A 115 2.45 21.92 -19.84
N ASP A 116 3.32 22.79 -20.34
CA ASP A 116 3.94 23.86 -19.52
C ASP A 116 2.95 24.91 -19.01
N ALA A 117 1.80 25.07 -19.67
CA ALA A 117 0.74 25.96 -19.22
C ALA A 117 0.08 25.49 -17.91
N SER A 118 0.24 24.22 -17.51
CA SER A 118 -0.24 23.70 -16.23
C SER A 118 0.48 24.33 -15.02
N GLY A 119 1.66 24.94 -15.24
CA GLY A 119 2.53 25.44 -14.18
C GLY A 119 3.21 24.36 -13.33
N ILE A 120 3.07 23.08 -13.70
CA ILE A 120 3.76 21.94 -13.08
C ILE A 120 5.03 21.68 -13.88
N ASN A 121 6.20 21.85 -13.25
CA ASN A 121 7.49 21.76 -13.92
C ASN A 121 7.90 20.31 -14.18
N THR A 122 7.71 19.44 -13.22
CA THR A 122 8.02 18.01 -13.34
C THR A 122 6.99 17.33 -14.22
N ILE A 123 7.37 17.02 -15.46
CA ILE A 123 6.43 16.49 -16.48
C ILE A 123 5.74 15.20 -16.05
N THR A 124 6.40 14.34 -15.28
CA THR A 124 5.84 13.09 -14.78
C THR A 124 4.82 13.28 -13.64
N ARG A 125 4.69 14.49 -13.11
CA ARG A 125 3.68 14.88 -12.11
C ARG A 125 2.41 15.44 -12.77
N ARG A 126 2.44 15.66 -14.08
CA ARG A 126 1.27 16.04 -14.87
C ARG A 126 0.45 14.79 -15.15
N ALA A 127 -0.86 14.86 -14.96
CA ALA A 127 -1.76 13.73 -15.15
C ALA A 127 -2.76 13.97 -16.30
N GLU A 128 -3.02 12.92 -17.09
CA GLU A 128 -4.05 12.92 -18.14
C GLU A 128 -5.44 12.88 -17.50
N SER A 129 -6.46 13.51 -18.15
CA SER A 129 -7.86 13.38 -17.79
C SER A 129 -8.63 12.64 -18.88
N PHE A 130 -9.59 11.78 -18.48
CA PHE A 130 -10.53 11.20 -19.45
C PHE A 130 -11.46 12.25 -20.07
N LEU A 131 -11.73 13.34 -19.33
CA LEU A 131 -12.54 14.44 -19.82
C LEU A 131 -11.74 15.30 -20.80
N THR A 132 -12.26 15.49 -22.00
CA THR A 132 -11.64 16.34 -23.03
C THR A 132 -12.12 17.79 -22.92
N ALA A 133 -11.46 18.70 -23.63
CA ALA A 133 -11.76 20.14 -23.57
C ALA A 133 -13.15 20.50 -24.08
N ASP A 134 -13.77 19.66 -24.92
CA ASP A 134 -15.12 19.85 -25.45
C ASP A 134 -16.21 19.18 -24.58
N GLY A 135 -15.83 18.58 -23.44
CA GLY A 135 -16.74 17.93 -22.51
C GLY A 135 -17.10 16.49 -22.88
N SER A 136 -16.48 15.91 -23.91
CA SER A 136 -16.60 14.49 -24.22
C SER A 136 -15.58 13.64 -23.40
N TYR A 137 -15.73 12.32 -23.47
CA TYR A 137 -14.77 11.39 -22.85
C TYR A 137 -13.87 10.74 -23.91
N ASP A 138 -12.57 10.68 -23.62
CA ASP A 138 -11.60 9.88 -24.37
C ASP A 138 -11.08 8.75 -23.49
N TRP A 139 -11.67 7.57 -23.65
CA TRP A 139 -11.33 6.38 -22.86
C TRP A 139 -10.01 5.72 -23.28
N GLU A 140 -9.34 6.18 -24.33
CA GLU A 140 -8.01 5.70 -24.72
C GLU A 140 -6.87 6.38 -23.93
N LYS A 141 -7.17 7.47 -23.24
CA LYS A 141 -6.23 8.16 -22.35
C LYS A 141 -5.87 7.34 -21.12
N CYS A 142 -4.94 7.82 -20.34
CA CYS A 142 -4.43 7.18 -19.13
C CYS A 142 -3.93 5.73 -19.39
N MET A 143 -3.35 5.50 -20.58
CA MET A 143 -2.96 4.18 -21.07
C MET A 143 -2.10 3.42 -20.05
N GLY A 144 -1.11 4.08 -19.43
CA GLY A 144 -0.22 3.43 -18.47
C GLY A 144 -0.92 3.00 -17.18
N GLN A 145 -1.82 3.83 -16.65
CA GLN A 145 -2.63 3.48 -15.49
C GLN A 145 -3.61 2.34 -15.80
N ARG A 146 -4.27 2.39 -16.97
CA ARG A 146 -5.14 1.31 -17.46
C ARG A 146 -4.38 -0.01 -17.62
N TYR A 147 -3.12 0.04 -18.07
CA TYR A 147 -2.25 -1.15 -18.11
C TYR A 147 -2.06 -1.76 -16.72
N PHE A 148 -1.70 -0.95 -15.70
CA PHE A 148 -1.54 -1.46 -14.34
C PHE A 148 -2.86 -1.93 -13.73
N MET A 149 -3.99 -1.27 -14.01
CA MET A 149 -5.31 -1.74 -13.60
C MET A 149 -5.62 -3.14 -14.19
N GLN A 150 -5.35 -3.33 -15.49
CA GLN A 150 -5.54 -4.63 -16.15
C GLN A 150 -4.67 -5.71 -15.50
N ARG A 151 -3.37 -5.45 -15.33
CA ARG A 151 -2.45 -6.39 -14.70
C ARG A 151 -2.81 -6.70 -13.25
N ALA A 152 -3.24 -5.68 -12.50
CA ALA A 152 -3.72 -5.85 -11.13
C ALA A 152 -4.92 -6.81 -11.07
N ARG A 153 -5.93 -6.62 -11.94
CA ARG A 153 -7.08 -7.51 -12.05
C ARG A 153 -6.67 -8.94 -12.42
N GLU A 154 -5.81 -9.11 -13.42
CA GLU A 154 -5.32 -10.42 -13.87
C GLU A 154 -4.53 -11.17 -12.78
N LEU A 155 -3.83 -10.44 -11.91
CA LEU A 155 -3.03 -10.98 -10.80
C LEU A 155 -3.78 -11.06 -9.48
N GLY A 156 -5.11 -10.76 -9.47
CA GLY A 156 -6.00 -11.01 -8.36
C GLY A 156 -6.16 -9.86 -7.37
N VAL A 157 -5.95 -8.61 -7.79
CA VAL A 157 -6.38 -7.44 -7.01
C VAL A 157 -7.89 -7.42 -6.93
N GLU A 158 -8.40 -7.29 -5.71
CA GLU A 158 -9.82 -7.47 -5.41
C GLU A 158 -10.59 -6.16 -5.42
N GLN A 159 -9.92 -5.01 -5.24
CA GLN A 159 -10.56 -3.70 -5.08
C GLN A 159 -9.78 -2.61 -5.81
N PHE A 160 -10.52 -1.76 -6.54
CA PHE A 160 -9.98 -0.56 -7.16
C PHE A 160 -10.63 0.67 -6.52
N ILE A 161 -9.81 1.64 -6.12
CA ILE A 161 -10.21 2.89 -5.51
C ILE A 161 -9.83 4.00 -6.46
N LEU A 162 -10.80 4.78 -6.93
CA LEU A 162 -10.53 5.97 -7.73
C LEU A 162 -10.35 7.16 -6.80
N PHE A 163 -9.31 7.98 -6.99
CA PHE A 163 -9.12 9.19 -6.20
C PHE A 163 -8.75 10.38 -7.08
N SER A 164 -9.15 11.58 -6.67
CA SER A 164 -8.88 12.80 -7.38
C SER A 164 -8.06 13.77 -6.52
N ASN A 165 -6.93 14.23 -7.06
CA ASN A 165 -6.15 15.32 -6.45
C ASN A 165 -6.75 16.69 -6.72
N SER A 166 -7.42 16.87 -7.86
CA SER A 166 -8.02 18.13 -8.29
C SER A 166 -9.16 17.88 -9.28
N PRO A 167 -10.18 18.73 -9.31
CA PRO A 167 -11.21 18.68 -10.36
C PRO A 167 -10.59 18.87 -11.75
N PRO A 168 -11.24 18.34 -12.81
CA PRO A 168 -10.83 18.60 -14.20
C PRO A 168 -10.61 20.09 -14.45
N VAL A 169 -9.55 20.43 -15.19
CA VAL A 169 -9.14 21.84 -15.44
C VAL A 169 -10.24 22.69 -16.04
N GLN A 170 -11.16 22.08 -16.79
CA GLN A 170 -12.33 22.75 -17.40
C GLN A 170 -13.30 23.31 -16.34
N TYR A 171 -13.33 22.72 -15.16
CA TYR A 171 -14.24 23.07 -14.05
C TYR A 171 -13.60 23.98 -13.00
N THR A 172 -12.29 24.22 -13.09
CA THR A 172 -11.56 24.99 -12.09
C THR A 172 -11.64 26.50 -12.30
N TYR A 173 -11.50 27.28 -11.23
CA TYR A 173 -11.50 28.74 -11.26
C TYR A 173 -10.33 29.31 -12.06
N ASN A 174 -9.14 28.76 -11.90
CA ASN A 174 -7.92 29.23 -12.56
C ASN A 174 -7.63 28.49 -13.88
N GLY A 175 -8.46 27.54 -14.26
CA GLY A 175 -8.25 26.72 -15.46
C GLY A 175 -7.07 25.75 -15.35
N GLN A 176 -6.58 25.46 -14.15
CA GLN A 176 -5.43 24.56 -13.90
C GLN A 176 -5.78 23.48 -12.89
N GLY A 177 -5.07 22.34 -12.95
CA GLY A 177 -5.17 21.28 -11.94
C GLY A 177 -4.49 21.62 -10.61
N ARG A 178 -3.70 22.67 -10.56
CA ARG A 178 -3.06 23.19 -9.36
C ARG A 178 -3.81 24.42 -8.86
N SER A 179 -4.32 24.34 -7.64
CA SER A 179 -5.07 25.44 -7.02
C SER A 179 -4.19 26.64 -6.65
N ASP A 180 -4.76 27.82 -6.80
CA ASP A 180 -4.24 29.10 -6.28
C ASP A 180 -5.19 29.73 -5.24
N ARG A 181 -6.13 28.93 -4.69
CA ARG A 181 -7.20 29.39 -3.80
C ARG A 181 -6.95 29.04 -2.32
N GLY A 182 -5.72 28.70 -1.97
CA GLY A 182 -5.37 28.33 -0.61
C GLY A 182 -6.14 27.12 -0.12
N GLY A 183 -6.89 27.27 0.97
CA GLY A 183 -7.69 26.19 1.56
C GLY A 183 -9.12 26.04 1.03
N TYR A 184 -9.47 26.69 -0.08
CA TYR A 184 -10.79 26.60 -0.71
C TYR A 184 -10.72 25.81 -2.02
N ALA A 185 -11.85 25.22 -2.39
CA ALA A 185 -11.95 24.45 -3.63
C ALA A 185 -11.59 25.28 -4.87
N ASN A 186 -10.77 24.71 -5.74
CA ASN A 186 -10.53 25.28 -7.06
C ASN A 186 -11.68 24.99 -8.02
N LEU A 187 -12.67 24.19 -7.61
CA LEU A 187 -13.89 23.90 -8.36
C LEU A 187 -14.84 25.10 -8.33
N ARG A 188 -15.27 25.57 -9.51
CA ARG A 188 -16.30 26.62 -9.62
C ARG A 188 -17.64 26.11 -9.10
N SER A 189 -18.39 26.99 -8.42
CA SER A 189 -19.63 26.62 -7.72
C SER A 189 -20.71 26.01 -8.63
N GLU A 190 -20.71 26.37 -9.91
CA GLU A 190 -21.65 25.87 -10.92
C GLU A 190 -21.28 24.49 -11.50
N TYR A 191 -20.16 23.88 -11.08
CA TYR A 191 -19.67 22.59 -11.61
C TYR A 191 -19.55 21.48 -10.56
N PHE A 192 -20.19 21.60 -9.40
CA PHE A 192 -20.17 20.54 -8.39
C PHE A 192 -20.87 19.27 -8.87
N ASP A 193 -21.99 19.43 -9.55
CA ASP A 193 -22.74 18.34 -10.17
C ASP A 193 -21.98 17.74 -11.37
N ASP A 194 -21.40 18.57 -12.25
CA ASP A 194 -20.58 18.09 -13.37
C ASP A 194 -19.34 17.30 -12.92
N PHE A 195 -18.68 17.74 -11.83
CA PHE A 195 -17.55 17.01 -11.27
C PHE A 195 -17.98 15.69 -10.64
N ALA A 196 -19.10 15.67 -9.93
CA ALA A 196 -19.68 14.45 -9.39
C ALA A 196 -20.07 13.47 -10.51
N ASP A 197 -20.68 13.97 -11.57
CA ASP A 197 -21.03 13.19 -12.76
C ASP A 197 -19.78 12.61 -13.45
N TYR A 198 -18.71 13.41 -13.62
CA TYR A 198 -17.42 12.92 -14.15
C TYR A 198 -16.86 11.74 -13.32
N LEU A 199 -16.82 11.87 -12.01
CA LEU A 199 -16.32 10.80 -11.12
C LEU A 199 -17.17 9.52 -11.24
N ALA A 200 -18.49 9.68 -11.29
CA ALA A 200 -19.42 8.56 -11.43
C ALA A 200 -19.38 7.94 -12.84
N ASP A 201 -19.17 8.73 -13.90
CA ASP A 201 -19.03 8.23 -15.28
C ASP A 201 -17.76 7.39 -15.44
N VAL A 202 -16.63 7.85 -14.89
CA VAL A 202 -15.39 7.08 -14.92
C VAL A 202 -15.56 5.75 -14.15
N ALA A 203 -16.19 5.79 -12.98
CA ALA A 203 -16.48 4.58 -12.23
C ALA A 203 -17.42 3.63 -12.98
N SER A 204 -18.44 4.17 -13.65
CA SER A 204 -19.40 3.42 -14.48
C SER A 204 -18.70 2.72 -15.64
N HIS A 205 -17.82 3.45 -16.34
CA HIS A 205 -17.05 2.92 -17.46
C HIS A 205 -16.20 1.73 -17.03
N PHE A 206 -15.37 1.88 -16.01
CA PHE A 206 -14.52 0.80 -15.53
C PHE A 206 -15.31 -0.36 -14.90
N HIS A 207 -16.44 -0.07 -14.26
CA HIS A 207 -17.32 -1.12 -13.77
C HIS A 207 -17.91 -1.94 -14.91
N ALA A 208 -18.33 -1.30 -16.01
CA ALA A 208 -18.82 -1.97 -17.22
C ALA A 208 -17.73 -2.82 -17.89
N ASP A 209 -16.46 -2.41 -17.80
CA ASP A 209 -15.28 -3.17 -18.26
C ASP A 209 -14.87 -4.30 -17.31
N GLY A 210 -15.63 -4.52 -16.24
CA GLY A 210 -15.45 -5.63 -15.31
C GLY A 210 -14.40 -5.38 -14.21
N TYR A 211 -14.07 -4.11 -13.92
CA TYR A 211 -13.28 -3.77 -12.74
C TYR A 211 -14.18 -3.64 -11.51
N ASN A 212 -13.74 -4.18 -10.40
CA ASN A 212 -14.43 -4.02 -9.12
C ASN A 212 -14.04 -2.66 -8.50
N ILE A 213 -14.61 -1.57 -9.04
CA ILE A 213 -14.49 -0.25 -8.43
C ILE A 213 -15.33 -0.26 -7.17
N THR A 214 -14.67 -0.18 -6.02
CA THR A 214 -15.35 -0.24 -4.72
C THR A 214 -15.61 1.13 -4.12
N HIS A 215 -14.68 2.07 -4.34
CA HIS A 215 -14.76 3.40 -3.73
C HIS A 215 -14.27 4.50 -4.66
N ILE A 216 -14.79 5.71 -4.42
CA ILE A 216 -14.30 6.96 -4.97
C ILE A 216 -13.89 7.88 -3.81
N SER A 217 -12.65 8.36 -3.84
CA SER A 217 -12.14 9.44 -3.00
C SER A 217 -12.18 10.75 -3.81
N PRO A 218 -13.19 11.61 -3.63
CA PRO A 218 -13.43 12.75 -4.50
C PRO A 218 -12.47 13.92 -4.25
N VAL A 219 -11.79 13.93 -3.11
CA VAL A 219 -10.81 14.95 -2.70
C VAL A 219 -9.58 14.29 -2.10
N ASN A 220 -8.46 15.01 -2.12
CA ASN A 220 -7.21 14.56 -1.49
C ASN A 220 -6.60 15.69 -0.69
N GLU A 221 -6.18 15.41 0.56
CA GLU A 221 -5.55 16.36 1.51
C GLU A 221 -6.21 17.75 1.49
N PRO A 222 -7.53 17.81 1.73
CA PRO A 222 -8.30 19.04 1.56
C PRO A 222 -7.84 20.20 2.45
N GLN A 223 -7.13 19.91 3.54
CA GLN A 223 -6.62 20.92 4.47
C GLN A 223 -5.34 21.61 3.98
N TYR A 224 -4.68 21.05 2.96
CA TYR A 224 -3.41 21.55 2.48
C TYR A 224 -3.58 22.73 1.52
N ASN A 225 -2.62 23.65 1.53
CA ASN A 225 -2.54 24.73 0.54
C ASN A 225 -1.68 24.24 -0.64
N TRP A 226 -2.32 23.97 -1.76
CA TRP A 226 -1.67 23.44 -2.96
C TRP A 226 -1.05 24.52 -3.86
N GLU A 227 -1.13 25.80 -3.48
CA GLU A 227 -0.55 26.90 -4.24
C GLU A 227 0.97 26.73 -4.42
N GLY A 228 1.43 26.81 -5.67
CA GLY A 228 2.85 26.72 -6.00
C GLY A 228 3.44 25.31 -5.97
N HIS A 229 2.66 24.28 -5.66
CA HIS A 229 3.15 22.89 -5.67
C HIS A 229 3.37 22.36 -7.09
N ASP A 230 4.31 21.42 -7.23
CA ASP A 230 4.69 20.82 -8.52
C ASP A 230 3.87 19.55 -8.82
N GLN A 231 2.56 19.62 -8.55
CA GLN A 231 1.58 18.57 -8.83
C GLN A 231 0.18 19.14 -8.84
N GLU A 232 -0.79 18.35 -9.32
CA GLU A 232 -2.22 18.67 -9.17
C GLU A 232 -2.64 18.64 -7.70
N GLY A 233 -3.57 19.51 -7.32
CA GLY A 233 -4.11 19.56 -5.97
C GLY A 233 -5.08 20.71 -5.77
N SER A 234 -6.04 20.52 -4.86
CA SER A 234 -7.03 21.52 -4.47
C SER A 234 -7.30 21.46 -2.98
N GLY A 235 -7.31 22.63 -2.30
CA GLY A 235 -7.86 22.75 -0.96
C GLY A 235 -9.38 22.62 -0.96
N TRP A 236 -9.97 22.30 0.19
CA TRP A 236 -11.43 22.19 0.37
C TRP A 236 -11.80 22.48 1.81
N THR A 237 -12.91 23.16 2.02
CA THR A 237 -13.58 23.24 3.31
C THR A 237 -14.50 22.03 3.53
N ASN A 238 -14.84 21.72 4.77
CA ASN A 238 -15.79 20.64 5.09
C ASN A 238 -17.18 20.89 4.45
N ASP A 239 -17.58 22.15 4.31
CA ASP A 239 -18.85 22.53 3.66
C ASP A 239 -18.83 22.26 2.14
N GLU A 240 -17.74 22.59 1.46
CA GLU A 240 -17.55 22.26 0.04
C GLU A 240 -17.50 20.74 -0.19
N ILE A 241 -16.81 19.99 0.68
CA ILE A 241 -16.77 18.52 0.61
C ILE A 241 -18.17 17.93 0.82
N ALA A 242 -18.92 18.42 1.80
CA ALA A 242 -20.29 17.95 2.07
C ALA A 242 -21.23 18.24 0.87
N THR A 243 -21.04 19.36 0.20
CA THR A 243 -21.79 19.70 -1.02
C THR A 243 -21.44 18.73 -2.16
N LEU A 244 -20.15 18.50 -2.41
CA LEU A 244 -19.71 17.53 -3.42
C LEU A 244 -20.18 16.10 -3.11
N ALA A 245 -20.14 15.69 -1.83
CA ALA A 245 -20.60 14.36 -1.43
C ALA A 245 -22.10 14.13 -1.74
N ARG A 246 -22.94 15.14 -1.55
CA ARG A 246 -24.38 15.04 -1.89
C ARG A 246 -24.59 14.91 -3.40
N GLU A 247 -23.83 15.66 -4.20
CA GLU A 247 -23.89 15.54 -5.67
C GLU A 247 -23.35 14.20 -6.16
N LEU A 248 -22.27 13.68 -5.54
CA LEU A 248 -21.73 12.38 -5.89
C LEU A 248 -22.69 11.24 -5.50
N ASP A 249 -23.34 11.33 -4.33
CA ASP A 249 -24.38 10.36 -3.95
C ASP A 249 -25.53 10.35 -4.97
N ARG A 250 -25.99 11.52 -5.43
CA ARG A 250 -26.97 11.65 -6.52
C ARG A 250 -26.47 10.96 -7.79
N ALA A 251 -25.26 11.29 -8.23
CA ALA A 251 -24.68 10.77 -9.49
C ALA A 251 -24.51 9.24 -9.48
N LEU A 252 -24.06 8.67 -8.35
CA LEU A 252 -23.92 7.23 -8.15
C LEU A 252 -25.28 6.52 -8.11
N ASN A 253 -26.28 7.13 -7.46
CA ASN A 253 -27.66 6.61 -7.42
C ASN A 253 -28.30 6.58 -8.81
N GLU A 254 -28.19 7.64 -9.59
CA GLU A 254 -28.74 7.73 -10.95
C GLU A 254 -28.17 6.67 -11.89
N ARG A 255 -26.90 6.30 -11.69
CA ARG A 255 -26.20 5.24 -12.45
C ARG A 255 -26.36 3.85 -11.84
N ASN A 256 -27.02 3.75 -10.68
CA ASN A 256 -27.18 2.51 -9.92
C ASN A 256 -25.84 1.76 -9.71
N LEU A 257 -24.78 2.48 -9.37
CA LEU A 257 -23.44 1.92 -9.18
C LEU A 257 -23.27 1.35 -7.76
N PRO A 258 -22.65 0.18 -7.61
CA PRO A 258 -22.31 -0.39 -6.29
C PRO A 258 -20.96 0.16 -5.77
N VAL A 259 -20.80 1.48 -5.77
CA VAL A 259 -19.56 2.19 -5.43
C VAL A 259 -19.85 3.09 -4.24
N ASP A 260 -19.00 3.09 -3.24
CA ASP A 260 -19.12 3.95 -2.06
C ASP A 260 -18.11 5.11 -2.11
N MET A 261 -18.34 6.15 -1.31
CA MET A 261 -17.43 7.29 -1.18
C MET A 261 -16.45 7.06 -0.04
N LEU A 262 -15.20 7.50 -0.23
CA LEU A 262 -14.23 7.71 0.83
C LEU A 262 -14.13 9.20 1.13
N LEU A 263 -14.58 9.63 2.29
CA LEU A 263 -14.47 11.01 2.75
C LEU A 263 -13.44 11.14 3.87
N GLY A 264 -12.97 12.37 4.04
CA GLY A 264 -11.92 12.72 4.99
C GLY A 264 -10.63 13.03 4.28
N GLU A 265 -9.90 12.03 3.83
CA GLU A 265 -8.63 12.12 3.10
C GLU A 265 -7.69 13.22 3.65
N SER A 266 -7.79 13.46 4.96
CA SER A 266 -6.98 14.47 5.64
C SER A 266 -5.51 14.06 5.62
N GLY A 267 -4.61 15.00 5.32
CA GLY A 267 -3.16 14.74 5.26
C GLY A 267 -2.55 14.27 6.58
N ASP A 268 -3.23 14.56 7.71
CA ASP A 268 -2.93 13.94 8.99
C ASP A 268 -4.22 13.70 9.80
N TRP A 269 -4.19 12.65 10.61
CA TRP A 269 -5.34 12.18 11.38
C TRP A 269 -5.79 13.10 12.51
N GLU A 270 -4.98 14.07 12.92
CA GLU A 270 -5.39 15.00 13.98
C GLU A 270 -6.54 15.91 13.54
N TYR A 271 -6.71 16.14 12.22
CA TYR A 271 -7.88 16.84 11.68
C TYR A 271 -9.21 16.12 11.96
N PHE A 272 -9.20 14.81 12.23
CA PHE A 272 -10.41 14.06 12.53
C PHE A 272 -11.10 14.55 13.80
N TYR A 273 -10.32 14.90 14.84
CA TYR A 273 -10.84 15.10 16.18
C TYR A 273 -10.48 16.44 16.85
N LYS A 274 -9.61 17.26 16.26
CA LYS A 274 -9.23 18.54 16.86
C LYS A 274 -9.08 19.66 15.83
N SER A 275 -9.00 20.90 16.33
CA SER A 275 -8.67 22.05 15.51
C SER A 275 -7.18 22.07 15.16
N LYS A 276 -6.88 22.29 13.89
CA LYS A 276 -5.53 22.52 13.39
C LYS A 276 -5.52 23.79 12.52
N GLY A 277 -5.67 24.93 13.16
CA GLY A 277 -5.73 26.23 12.52
C GLY A 277 -7.15 26.60 12.09
N ASP A 278 -7.54 26.26 10.86
CA ASP A 278 -8.86 26.62 10.33
C ASP A 278 -9.96 25.64 10.77
N ARG A 279 -11.01 26.18 11.40
CA ARG A 279 -12.18 25.39 11.85
C ARG A 279 -12.94 24.78 10.65
N ALA A 280 -12.98 25.48 9.53
CA ALA A 280 -13.72 25.01 8.33
C ALA A 280 -13.15 23.72 7.72
N ARG A 281 -11.94 23.30 8.14
CA ARG A 281 -11.22 22.11 7.66
C ARG A 281 -10.79 21.16 8.78
N SER A 282 -11.28 21.40 10.00
CA SER A 282 -10.97 20.62 11.21
C SER A 282 -12.21 19.91 11.73
N TYR A 283 -12.02 18.98 12.68
CA TYR A 283 -13.12 18.17 13.27
C TYR A 283 -13.93 17.40 12.22
N VAL A 284 -13.25 16.87 11.23
CA VAL A 284 -13.82 16.25 10.01
C VAL A 284 -14.85 15.17 10.34
N VAL A 285 -14.56 14.31 11.34
CA VAL A 285 -15.49 13.23 11.75
C VAL A 285 -16.78 13.83 12.29
N ALA A 286 -16.70 14.79 13.20
CA ALA A 286 -17.88 15.40 13.77
C ALA A 286 -18.70 16.19 12.73
N ASP A 287 -18.01 16.86 11.79
CA ASP A 287 -18.70 17.64 10.77
C ASP A 287 -19.48 16.75 9.80
N PHE A 288 -18.94 15.58 9.42
CA PHE A 288 -19.60 14.70 8.45
C PHE A 288 -20.59 13.70 9.07
N PHE A 289 -20.37 13.30 10.32
CA PHE A 289 -21.15 12.22 10.95
C PHE A 289 -22.00 12.63 12.16
N ASN A 290 -21.96 13.90 12.59
CA ASN A 290 -22.90 14.38 13.60
C ASN A 290 -24.16 14.99 12.93
N PRO A 291 -25.37 14.42 13.14
CA PRO A 291 -26.60 14.94 12.54
C PRO A 291 -26.96 16.38 12.90
N GLU A 292 -26.36 16.93 13.96
CA GLU A 292 -26.58 18.33 14.38
C GLU A 292 -25.73 19.34 13.58
N ARG A 293 -24.82 18.85 12.73
CA ARG A 293 -23.95 19.71 11.91
C ARG A 293 -24.58 20.02 10.55
N PRO A 294 -24.44 21.25 10.02
CA PRO A 294 -24.95 21.59 8.69
C PRO A 294 -24.25 20.81 7.57
N THR A 295 -23.05 20.37 7.83
CA THR A 295 -22.20 19.56 6.91
C THR A 295 -22.44 18.06 7.03
N TYR A 296 -23.44 17.61 7.84
CA TYR A 296 -23.77 16.22 8.00
C TYR A 296 -24.10 15.54 6.67
N VAL A 297 -23.45 14.43 6.40
CA VAL A 297 -23.62 13.60 5.21
C VAL A 297 -23.70 12.10 5.53
N GLY A 298 -23.72 11.75 6.81
CA GLY A 298 -23.73 10.35 7.28
C GLY A 298 -24.99 9.55 6.92
N ASP A 299 -26.02 10.18 6.35
CA ASP A 299 -27.24 9.57 5.86
C ASP A 299 -27.24 9.29 4.35
N LEU A 300 -26.19 9.67 3.64
CA LEU A 300 -26.05 9.40 2.22
C LEU A 300 -25.92 7.88 1.95
N LYS A 301 -26.57 7.41 0.90
CA LYS A 301 -26.64 5.98 0.58
C LYS A 301 -25.25 5.38 0.24
N HIS A 302 -24.42 6.15 -0.48
CA HIS A 302 -23.11 5.75 -0.94
C HIS A 302 -21.99 6.20 0.01
N LEU A 303 -22.30 6.66 1.21
CA LEU A 303 -21.36 6.89 2.29
C LEU A 303 -21.62 5.89 3.40
N LYS A 304 -20.74 4.91 3.55
CA LYS A 304 -20.82 3.94 4.66
C LYS A 304 -20.28 4.55 5.95
N ASN A 305 -20.42 3.83 7.05
CA ASN A 305 -19.80 4.20 8.33
C ASN A 305 -18.27 4.04 8.26
N LEU A 306 -17.64 4.83 7.42
CA LEU A 306 -16.22 4.77 7.08
C LEU A 306 -15.66 6.17 6.91
N ILE A 307 -14.49 6.41 7.50
CA ILE A 307 -13.68 7.61 7.31
C ILE A 307 -12.27 7.21 6.86
N SER A 308 -11.71 7.92 5.89
CA SER A 308 -10.35 7.69 5.41
C SER A 308 -9.44 8.89 5.66
N GLY A 309 -8.16 8.64 5.80
CA GLY A 309 -7.17 9.70 5.94
C GLY A 309 -5.75 9.19 6.02
N HIS A 310 -4.83 10.12 5.91
CA HIS A 310 -3.40 9.87 5.88
C HIS A 310 -2.81 9.94 7.30
N SER A 311 -1.84 9.09 7.58
CA SER A 311 -1.19 9.09 8.88
C SER A 311 0.13 9.87 8.92
N TYR A 312 0.35 10.79 7.95
CA TYR A 312 1.53 11.64 7.89
C TYR A 312 1.68 12.53 9.14
N TRP A 313 2.91 12.86 9.47
CA TRP A 313 3.31 13.75 10.58
C TRP A 313 2.78 13.34 11.97
N THR A 314 2.14 12.19 12.07
CA THR A 314 1.63 11.61 13.32
C THR A 314 2.38 10.35 13.73
N ASP A 315 3.54 10.12 13.14
CA ASP A 315 4.37 8.93 13.21
C ASP A 315 5.71 9.15 13.95
N GLY A 316 5.79 10.11 14.86
CA GLY A 316 6.99 10.44 15.63
C GLY A 316 7.40 9.39 16.66
N SER A 317 7.52 9.77 17.94
CA SER A 317 7.86 8.83 19.00
C SER A 317 6.81 7.73 19.16
N TRP A 318 7.21 6.58 19.73
CA TRP A 318 6.31 5.46 19.99
C TRP A 318 5.06 5.88 20.78
N GLU A 319 5.25 6.66 21.84
CA GLU A 319 4.16 7.14 22.70
C GLU A 319 3.29 8.20 21.99
N GLY A 320 3.90 9.11 21.25
CA GLY A 320 3.21 10.14 20.47
C GLY A 320 2.36 9.52 19.36
N MET A 321 2.93 8.57 18.63
CA MET A 321 2.23 7.80 17.59
C MET A 321 0.99 7.11 18.18
N ARG A 322 1.13 6.38 19.27
CA ARG A 322 0.03 5.65 19.94
C ARG A 322 -1.03 6.59 20.50
N THR A 323 -0.65 7.75 20.98
CA THR A 323 -1.61 8.77 21.47
C THR A 323 -2.54 9.23 20.34
N VAL A 324 -1.99 9.58 19.18
CA VAL A 324 -2.82 9.97 18.02
C VAL A 324 -3.74 8.84 17.59
N ARG A 325 -3.23 7.60 17.48
CA ARG A 325 -4.01 6.41 17.09
C ARG A 325 -5.14 6.12 18.08
N SER A 326 -4.88 6.28 19.37
CA SER A 326 -5.91 6.12 20.40
C SER A 326 -7.03 7.16 20.27
N ASN A 327 -6.68 8.42 19.95
CA ASN A 327 -7.68 9.47 19.72
C ASN A 327 -8.50 9.20 18.44
N VAL A 328 -7.86 8.69 17.39
CA VAL A 328 -8.55 8.25 16.15
C VAL A 328 -9.55 7.11 16.46
N ALA A 329 -9.11 6.09 17.20
CA ALA A 329 -9.98 4.99 17.61
C ALA A 329 -11.17 5.47 18.46
N GLU A 330 -10.92 6.42 19.38
CA GLU A 330 -11.97 6.96 20.23
C GLU A 330 -13.01 7.75 19.45
N ILE A 331 -12.58 8.65 18.54
CA ILE A 331 -13.54 9.43 17.73
C ILE A 331 -14.28 8.53 16.73
N ALA A 332 -13.62 7.55 16.14
CA ALA A 332 -14.27 6.58 15.25
C ALA A 332 -15.32 5.75 16.00
N ARG A 333 -15.01 5.27 17.20
CA ARG A 333 -15.94 4.54 18.07
C ARG A 333 -17.16 5.40 18.46
N GLN A 334 -16.95 6.68 18.76
CA GLN A 334 -18.03 7.61 19.12
C GLN A 334 -19.08 7.73 18.00
N TYR A 335 -18.66 7.67 16.74
CA TYR A 335 -19.54 7.77 15.57
C TYR A 335 -19.78 6.42 14.87
N ASN A 336 -19.34 5.31 15.46
CA ASN A 336 -19.45 3.95 14.92
C ASN A 336 -18.87 3.83 13.49
N LEU A 337 -17.65 4.33 13.30
CA LEU A 337 -16.97 4.36 12.01
C LEU A 337 -15.85 3.32 11.94
N GLU A 338 -15.67 2.74 10.76
CA GLU A 338 -14.40 2.16 10.34
C GLU A 338 -13.42 3.28 9.98
N VAL A 339 -12.13 2.99 10.07
CA VAL A 339 -11.06 3.90 9.67
C VAL A 339 -10.18 3.23 8.62
N TRP A 340 -9.95 3.90 7.51
CA TRP A 340 -8.93 3.52 6.53
C TRP A 340 -7.73 4.46 6.63
N GLN A 341 -6.56 3.88 6.67
CA GLN A 341 -5.32 4.59 6.39
C GLN A 341 -5.11 4.52 4.87
N SER A 342 -5.44 5.61 4.16
CA SER A 342 -5.50 5.65 2.71
C SER A 342 -4.17 6.03 2.06
N GLU A 343 -3.23 6.64 2.84
CA GLU A 343 -1.96 7.06 2.30
C GLU A 343 -0.91 7.30 3.40
N TRP A 344 0.24 6.63 3.27
CA TRP A 344 1.42 6.91 4.09
C TRP A 344 2.72 6.55 3.35
N SER A 345 3.72 7.39 3.53
CA SER A 345 5.15 7.11 3.35
C SER A 345 5.93 7.98 4.33
N MET A 346 7.23 7.80 4.42
CA MET A 346 8.06 8.60 5.34
C MET A 346 8.32 10.01 4.78
N ILE A 347 7.27 10.82 4.62
CA ILE A 347 7.37 12.21 4.12
C ILE A 347 7.85 13.14 5.23
N GLY A 348 7.28 13.02 6.43
CA GLY A 348 7.54 13.92 7.54
C GLY A 348 8.83 13.60 8.31
N ASP A 349 9.11 14.42 9.31
CA ASP A 349 10.27 14.29 10.19
C ASP A 349 10.05 13.36 11.38
N GLY A 350 8.99 12.53 11.33
CA GLY A 350 8.62 11.61 12.41
C GLY A 350 9.74 10.66 12.78
N TYR A 351 10.47 10.15 11.78
CA TYR A 351 11.65 9.31 11.99
C TYR A 351 12.73 10.03 12.82
N SER A 352 13.01 11.31 12.51
CA SER A 352 14.02 12.11 13.21
C SER A 352 13.62 12.48 14.63
N SER A 353 12.31 12.66 14.88
CA SER A 353 11.78 13.04 16.20
C SER A 353 11.54 11.86 17.13
N SER A 354 11.73 10.64 16.66
CA SER A 354 11.56 9.42 17.44
C SER A 354 12.85 9.01 18.16
N GLU A 355 13.28 7.78 18.01
CA GLU A 355 14.52 7.27 18.60
C GLU A 355 15.67 7.23 17.59
N TYR A 356 15.48 7.74 16.39
CA TYR A 356 16.40 7.65 15.28
C TYR A 356 17.19 8.95 15.07
N VAL A 357 18.33 8.84 14.41
CA VAL A 357 19.29 9.93 14.18
C VAL A 357 19.00 10.74 12.91
N GLY A 358 17.74 10.81 12.50
CA GLY A 358 17.34 11.51 11.28
C GLY A 358 17.26 10.57 10.07
N HIS A 359 16.30 10.83 9.18
CA HIS A 359 16.07 10.00 8.02
C HIS A 359 17.22 10.04 7.00
N GLU A 360 18.03 11.09 7.00
CA GLU A 360 19.23 11.22 6.18
C GLU A 360 20.34 10.21 6.53
N ASN A 361 20.29 9.63 7.72
CA ASN A 361 21.21 8.58 8.18
C ASN A 361 20.59 7.19 8.16
N ALA A 362 19.29 7.06 7.84
CA ALA A 362 18.60 5.78 7.79
C ALA A 362 19.09 4.95 6.59
N THR A 363 19.24 3.65 6.80
CA THR A 363 19.36 2.69 5.70
C THR A 363 17.98 2.41 5.09
N THR A 364 17.93 1.81 3.90
CA THR A 364 16.65 1.40 3.28
C THR A 364 15.89 0.39 4.17
N MET A 365 16.61 -0.46 4.92
CA MET A 365 15.96 -1.40 5.85
C MET A 365 15.42 -0.69 7.10
N ASP A 366 16.11 0.34 7.62
CA ASP A 366 15.59 1.14 8.74
C ASP A 366 14.25 1.80 8.37
N ILE A 367 14.14 2.33 7.14
CA ILE A 367 12.90 2.91 6.62
C ILE A 367 11.78 1.86 6.56
N ALA A 368 12.09 0.66 6.08
CA ALA A 368 11.13 -0.43 5.99
C ALA A 368 10.67 -0.91 7.38
N LEU A 369 11.58 -1.03 8.33
CA LEU A 369 11.26 -1.37 9.72
C LEU A 369 10.41 -0.28 10.39
N TYR A 370 10.69 0.99 10.11
CA TYR A 370 9.88 2.10 10.60
C TYR A 370 8.47 2.07 10.03
N MET A 371 8.30 1.79 8.74
CA MET A 371 6.98 1.56 8.15
C MET A 371 6.22 0.44 8.87
N SER A 372 6.88 -0.68 9.18
CA SER A 372 6.24 -1.77 9.93
C SER A 372 5.74 -1.32 11.30
N LYS A 373 6.48 -0.42 11.99
CA LYS A 373 6.06 0.20 13.25
C LYS A 373 4.80 1.06 13.08
N VAL A 374 4.72 1.81 11.98
CA VAL A 374 3.52 2.60 11.64
C VAL A 374 2.33 1.68 11.36
N ILE A 375 2.49 0.71 10.45
CA ILE A 375 1.44 -0.28 10.11
C ILE A 375 0.92 -0.97 11.38
N HIS A 376 1.82 -1.43 12.25
CA HIS A 376 1.43 -2.09 13.50
C HIS A 376 0.54 -1.22 14.38
N ASN A 377 0.92 0.04 14.62
CA ASN A 377 0.15 0.94 15.46
C ASN A 377 -1.17 1.38 14.80
N ASP A 378 -1.18 1.55 13.48
CA ASP A 378 -2.40 1.83 12.74
C ASP A 378 -3.41 0.69 12.86
N LEU A 379 -2.97 -0.56 12.67
CA LEU A 379 -3.81 -1.75 12.77
C LEU A 379 -4.24 -2.08 14.22
N THR A 380 -3.33 -1.92 15.20
CA THR A 380 -3.58 -2.42 16.56
C THR A 380 -4.13 -1.37 17.52
N VAL A 381 -3.80 -0.10 17.33
CA VAL A 381 -4.20 1.01 18.21
C VAL A 381 -5.32 1.84 17.57
N ALA A 382 -5.15 2.30 16.34
CA ALA A 382 -6.24 3.00 15.63
C ALA A 382 -7.35 2.05 15.18
N GLY A 383 -7.02 0.78 14.99
CA GLY A 383 -7.98 -0.23 14.54
C GLY A 383 -8.35 -0.09 13.07
N VAL A 384 -7.44 0.44 12.23
CA VAL A 384 -7.72 0.60 10.80
C VAL A 384 -8.02 -0.75 10.13
N THR A 385 -8.92 -0.73 9.17
CA THR A 385 -9.30 -1.92 8.40
C THR A 385 -8.61 -2.00 7.05
N SER A 386 -8.08 -0.88 6.53
CA SER A 386 -7.28 -0.82 5.30
C SER A 386 -6.00 -0.01 5.52
N TRP A 387 -4.95 -0.36 4.77
CA TRP A 387 -3.69 0.36 4.80
C TRP A 387 -3.07 0.47 3.40
N SER A 388 -2.76 1.70 2.96
CA SER A 388 -2.20 1.97 1.63
C SER A 388 -0.92 2.80 1.69
N PHE A 389 0.03 2.46 0.82
CA PHE A 389 1.32 3.12 0.71
C PHE A 389 1.32 4.21 -0.39
N TRP A 390 2.03 5.30 -0.15
CA TRP A 390 2.35 6.32 -1.13
C TRP A 390 3.85 6.32 -1.44
N THR A 391 4.32 6.00 -2.63
CA THR A 391 3.63 5.55 -3.86
C THR A 391 4.24 4.22 -4.31
N ALA A 392 3.59 3.51 -5.21
CA ALA A 392 4.04 2.19 -5.66
C ALA A 392 5.45 2.22 -6.26
N MET A 393 5.76 3.21 -7.08
CA MET A 393 7.06 3.37 -7.72
C MET A 393 7.35 4.83 -8.07
N ASP A 394 8.62 5.22 -7.98
CA ASP A 394 9.10 6.53 -8.41
C ASP A 394 10.61 6.46 -8.71
N VAL A 395 11.17 7.54 -9.23
CA VAL A 395 12.61 7.68 -9.43
C VAL A 395 13.31 7.99 -8.11
N ALA A 396 14.48 7.42 -7.90
CA ALA A 396 15.18 7.41 -6.61
C ALA A 396 15.53 8.79 -6.04
N HIS A 397 15.65 9.81 -6.89
CA HIS A 397 16.08 11.15 -6.46
C HIS A 397 15.04 11.93 -5.64
N TRP A 398 13.77 11.49 -5.61
CA TRP A 398 12.71 12.18 -4.87
C TRP A 398 12.74 11.98 -3.36
N GLY A 399 13.48 11.00 -2.87
CA GLY A 399 13.53 10.76 -1.45
C GLY A 399 14.81 10.06 -1.02
N HIS A 400 15.40 10.52 0.10
CA HIS A 400 16.55 9.85 0.70
C HIS A 400 16.25 8.37 0.91
N GLN A 401 17.17 7.51 0.43
CA GLN A 401 17.07 6.04 0.58
C GLN A 401 15.73 5.45 0.11
N ASN A 402 15.13 6.04 -0.92
CA ASN A 402 13.88 5.55 -1.50
C ASN A 402 12.68 5.55 -0.52
N ARG A 403 12.65 6.45 0.43
CA ARG A 403 11.65 6.48 1.53
C ARG A 403 10.20 6.71 1.10
N PHE A 404 9.97 7.17 -0.14
CA PHE A 404 8.64 7.48 -0.67
C PHE A 404 8.10 6.43 -1.62
N LEU A 405 8.81 5.32 -1.85
CA LEU A 405 8.48 4.39 -2.91
C LEU A 405 8.73 2.93 -2.52
N LEU A 406 7.96 2.03 -3.11
CA LEU A 406 8.15 0.59 -2.95
C LEU A 406 9.16 0.05 -3.97
N ILE A 407 9.14 0.59 -5.19
CA ILE A 407 10.04 0.19 -6.28
C ILE A 407 10.76 1.44 -6.79
N SER A 408 12.09 1.38 -6.78
CA SER A 408 12.95 2.44 -7.30
C SER A 408 13.15 2.28 -8.79
N LEU A 409 12.91 3.34 -9.55
CA LEU A 409 13.06 3.40 -10.99
C LEU A 409 14.35 4.14 -11.37
N THR A 410 15.06 3.64 -12.38
CA THR A 410 16.22 4.30 -12.98
C THR A 410 16.01 4.31 -14.49
N PRO A 411 15.48 5.41 -15.07
CA PRO A 411 15.24 5.54 -16.49
C PRO A 411 16.53 5.47 -17.33
N ASP A 412 16.46 4.91 -18.52
CA ASP A 412 17.55 4.96 -19.48
C ASP A 412 17.79 6.40 -19.94
N GLY A 413 19.01 6.90 -19.76
CA GLY A 413 19.42 8.24 -20.16
C GLY A 413 19.38 9.31 -19.08
N GLY A 414 19.00 9.00 -17.84
CA GLY A 414 19.09 9.93 -16.71
C GLY A 414 18.18 9.62 -15.52
N GLU A 415 18.29 10.45 -14.51
CA GLU A 415 17.56 10.29 -13.24
C GLU A 415 16.27 11.14 -13.17
N TRP A 416 16.01 11.97 -14.18
CA TRP A 416 14.91 12.92 -14.18
C TRP A 416 13.70 12.40 -14.97
N GLY A 417 12.51 12.77 -14.53
CA GLY A 417 11.27 12.28 -15.09
C GLY A 417 11.02 12.61 -16.58
N ASP A 418 11.73 13.54 -17.16
CA ASP A 418 11.64 13.87 -18.59
C ASP A 418 12.17 12.76 -19.51
N VAL A 419 12.93 11.81 -18.98
CA VAL A 419 13.44 10.63 -19.71
C VAL A 419 12.60 9.36 -19.50
N MET A 420 11.47 9.45 -18.79
CA MET A 420 10.58 8.31 -18.52
C MET A 420 9.89 7.73 -19.77
N SER A 421 9.97 8.41 -20.93
CA SER A 421 9.46 7.90 -22.20
C SER A 421 10.32 6.79 -22.85
N GLY A 422 11.53 6.55 -22.33
CA GLY A 422 12.32 5.36 -22.63
C GLY A 422 11.99 4.21 -21.68
N ASP A 423 12.66 3.06 -21.84
CA ASP A 423 12.66 1.99 -20.81
C ASP A 423 13.69 2.32 -19.72
N GLY A 424 13.96 1.40 -18.81
CA GLY A 424 14.93 1.59 -17.74
C GLY A 424 15.09 0.34 -16.88
N THR A 425 15.86 0.49 -15.81
CA THR A 425 16.02 -0.53 -14.77
C THR A 425 15.23 -0.16 -13.51
N PHE A 426 15.00 -1.15 -12.66
CA PHE A 426 14.30 -0.95 -11.40
C PHE A 426 14.85 -1.84 -10.31
N ALA A 427 14.62 -1.46 -9.06
CA ALA A 427 14.95 -2.25 -7.88
C ALA A 427 13.79 -2.26 -6.89
N ALA A 428 13.43 -3.45 -6.42
CA ALA A 428 12.53 -3.61 -5.28
C ALA A 428 13.25 -3.12 -4.01
N THR A 429 12.56 -2.33 -3.19
CA THR A 429 13.13 -1.87 -1.93
C THR A 429 12.78 -2.81 -0.77
N PRO A 430 13.50 -2.78 0.36
CA PRO A 430 13.07 -3.47 1.57
C PRO A 430 11.65 -3.06 2.01
N THR A 431 11.22 -1.83 1.73
CA THR A 431 9.88 -1.33 2.01
C THR A 431 8.80 -2.11 1.25
N LEU A 432 9.06 -2.47 -0.02
CA LEU A 432 8.17 -3.36 -0.77
C LEU A 432 7.96 -4.68 -0.03
N TRP A 433 9.06 -5.33 0.33
CA TRP A 433 9.02 -6.66 0.93
C TRP A 433 8.44 -6.65 2.35
N VAL A 434 8.69 -5.60 3.13
CA VAL A 434 8.07 -5.42 4.46
C VAL A 434 6.56 -5.19 4.32
N LEU A 435 6.10 -4.40 3.34
CA LEU A 435 4.65 -4.32 3.07
C LEU A 435 4.10 -5.70 2.69
N GLY A 436 4.87 -6.48 1.93
CA GLY A 436 4.53 -7.86 1.56
C GLY A 436 4.39 -8.81 2.75
N ASN A 437 5.09 -8.58 3.87
CA ASN A 437 4.88 -9.33 5.11
C ASN A 437 3.43 -9.20 5.63
N TYR A 438 2.75 -8.13 5.30
CA TYR A 438 1.33 -7.91 5.62
C TYR A 438 0.42 -8.28 4.45
N SER A 439 0.56 -7.56 3.33
CA SER A 439 -0.40 -7.58 2.21
C SER A 439 -0.61 -8.95 1.59
N ARG A 440 0.46 -9.74 1.48
CA ARG A 440 0.42 -11.06 0.84
C ARG A 440 -0.33 -12.10 1.68
N PHE A 441 -0.19 -12.04 3.00
CA PHE A 441 -0.65 -13.08 3.91
C PHE A 441 -1.95 -12.72 4.63
N ILE A 442 -2.22 -11.43 4.80
CA ILE A 442 -3.44 -10.91 5.43
C ILE A 442 -4.34 -10.40 4.32
N ARG A 443 -5.31 -11.22 3.94
CA ARG A 443 -6.20 -10.92 2.81
C ARG A 443 -7.50 -10.27 3.27
N PRO A 444 -8.29 -9.64 2.36
CA PRO A 444 -9.63 -9.16 2.67
C PRO A 444 -10.47 -10.21 3.41
N GLY A 445 -11.16 -9.79 4.46
CA GLY A 445 -11.97 -10.66 5.29
C GLY A 445 -11.25 -11.31 6.47
N TYR A 446 -9.91 -11.26 6.55
CA TYR A 446 -9.19 -11.71 7.75
C TYR A 446 -9.58 -10.85 8.96
N LYS A 447 -9.74 -11.49 10.12
CA LYS A 447 -10.02 -10.80 11.38
C LYS A 447 -8.76 -10.69 12.21
N ARG A 448 -8.46 -9.49 12.68
CA ARG A 448 -7.41 -9.34 13.67
C ARG A 448 -7.81 -10.07 14.96
N ILE A 449 -6.88 -10.84 15.52
CA ILE A 449 -7.06 -11.55 16.79
C ILE A 449 -6.21 -10.93 17.88
N GLU A 450 -6.46 -11.34 19.12
CA GLU A 450 -5.58 -10.95 20.23
C GLU A 450 -4.21 -11.65 20.08
N LEU A 451 -3.17 -10.83 19.98
CA LEU A 451 -1.80 -11.25 20.17
C LEU A 451 -1.24 -10.45 21.35
N SER A 452 -1.02 -11.11 22.49
CA SER A 452 -0.49 -10.47 23.69
C SER A 452 0.95 -10.90 23.95
N MET A 453 1.79 -9.92 24.24
CA MET A 453 3.21 -10.06 24.56
C MET A 453 3.65 -8.90 25.45
N ASN A 454 4.85 -8.97 25.99
CA ASN A 454 5.51 -7.78 26.54
C ASN A 454 6.02 -6.92 25.37
N GLU A 455 5.08 -6.19 24.78
CA GLU A 455 5.34 -5.31 23.63
C GLU A 455 6.25 -4.14 24.03
N SER A 456 7.15 -3.78 23.13
CA SER A 456 8.04 -2.63 23.28
C SER A 456 8.23 -1.94 21.93
N ARG A 457 8.78 -0.73 21.94
CA ARG A 457 9.12 0.00 20.72
C ARG A 457 10.09 -0.75 19.78
N SER A 458 10.79 -1.78 20.28
CA SER A 458 11.77 -2.56 19.51
C SER A 458 11.31 -4.00 19.20
N PHE A 459 10.20 -4.46 19.79
CA PHE A 459 9.62 -5.78 19.50
C PHE A 459 8.11 -5.75 19.68
N PHE A 460 7.39 -6.00 18.61
CA PHE A 460 5.93 -5.97 18.58
C PHE A 460 5.39 -6.91 17.50
N GLY A 461 4.07 -7.17 17.52
CA GLY A 461 3.43 -8.02 16.52
C GLY A 461 1.92 -7.98 16.58
N SER A 462 1.29 -8.53 15.54
CA SER A 462 -0.17 -8.63 15.41
C SER A 462 -0.57 -9.95 14.77
N GLY A 463 -1.75 -10.46 15.13
CA GLY A 463 -2.25 -11.75 14.69
C GLY A 463 -3.57 -11.64 13.93
N TYR A 464 -3.82 -12.54 12.98
CA TYR A 464 -4.96 -12.53 12.08
C TYR A 464 -5.45 -13.95 11.78
N LEU A 465 -6.76 -14.12 11.73
CA LEU A 465 -7.43 -15.39 11.41
C LEU A 465 -8.16 -15.26 10.07
N SER A 466 -7.98 -16.23 9.19
CA SER A 466 -8.67 -16.29 7.90
C SER A 466 -10.20 -16.42 8.09
N PRO A 467 -11.01 -15.98 7.09
CA PRO A 467 -12.46 -16.05 7.18
C PRO A 467 -13.01 -17.47 7.37
N ASP A 468 -12.34 -18.48 6.82
CA ASP A 468 -12.69 -19.90 6.94
C ASP A 468 -12.13 -20.57 8.21
N GLY A 469 -11.37 -19.83 9.01
CA GLY A 469 -10.76 -20.32 10.24
C GLY A 469 -9.64 -21.34 10.05
N ARG A 470 -9.12 -21.52 8.83
CA ARG A 470 -8.11 -22.54 8.52
C ARG A 470 -6.66 -22.06 8.55
N GLN A 471 -6.47 -20.77 8.55
CA GLN A 471 -5.14 -20.16 8.57
C GLN A 471 -5.08 -19.07 9.64
N LEU A 472 -4.02 -19.10 10.43
CA LEU A 472 -3.66 -18.02 11.33
C LEU A 472 -2.33 -17.44 10.86
N VAL A 473 -2.29 -16.10 10.79
CA VAL A 473 -1.10 -15.33 10.39
C VAL A 473 -0.69 -14.44 11.55
N ALA A 474 0.58 -14.45 11.91
CA ALA A 474 1.14 -13.50 12.86
C ALA A 474 2.32 -12.77 12.21
N VAL A 475 2.34 -11.44 12.31
CA VAL A 475 3.44 -10.62 11.81
C VAL A 475 4.17 -10.04 13.00
N TYR A 476 5.46 -10.31 13.07
CA TYR A 476 6.36 -9.82 14.12
C TYR A 476 7.41 -8.88 13.53
N THR A 477 7.69 -7.81 14.25
CA THR A 477 8.78 -6.88 13.94
C THR A 477 9.80 -6.91 15.08
N ASN A 478 11.04 -7.20 14.74
CA ASN A 478 12.18 -7.19 15.62
C ASN A 478 13.17 -6.11 15.18
N LEU A 479 13.19 -4.97 15.87
CA LEU A 479 14.14 -3.88 15.59
C LEU A 479 15.47 -4.05 16.35
N SER A 480 15.60 -5.10 17.18
CA SER A 480 16.83 -5.32 17.93
C SER A 480 17.93 -5.95 17.07
N ASP A 481 19.15 -5.86 17.54
CA ASP A 481 20.36 -6.47 16.97
C ASP A 481 20.53 -7.97 17.29
N LYS A 482 19.53 -8.58 17.95
CA LYS A 482 19.56 -9.97 18.36
C LYS A 482 18.38 -10.75 17.77
N PRO A 483 18.57 -12.01 17.37
CA PRO A 483 17.47 -12.89 17.04
C PRO A 483 16.53 -13.08 18.24
N VAL A 484 15.25 -13.36 17.94
CA VAL A 484 14.23 -13.64 18.96
C VAL A 484 13.72 -15.06 18.77
N GLN A 485 13.74 -15.86 19.84
CA GLN A 485 13.06 -17.14 19.89
C GLN A 485 11.67 -16.96 20.51
N LEU A 486 10.63 -17.39 19.82
CA LEU A 486 9.26 -17.32 20.31
C LEU A 486 8.93 -18.54 21.17
N THR A 487 8.36 -18.28 22.35
CA THR A 487 7.67 -19.28 23.19
C THR A 487 6.19 -18.97 23.15
N GLU A 488 5.43 -19.79 22.40
CA GLU A 488 4.03 -19.52 22.06
C GLU A 488 3.06 -20.20 23.04
N THR A 489 2.07 -19.43 23.48
CA THR A 489 0.84 -19.95 24.09
C THR A 489 -0.31 -19.78 23.11
N ARG A 490 -1.03 -20.87 22.81
CA ARG A 490 -2.13 -20.91 21.84
C ARG A 490 -3.45 -21.03 22.58
N LYS A 491 -4.43 -20.18 22.21
CA LYS A 491 -5.80 -20.17 22.78
C LYS A 491 -6.84 -20.14 21.69
N GLY A 492 -7.81 -21.07 21.77
CA GLY A 492 -8.91 -21.14 20.81
C GLY A 492 -8.53 -21.70 19.44
N TRP A 493 -7.33 -22.28 19.32
CA TRP A 493 -6.86 -22.95 18.11
C TRP A 493 -5.71 -23.92 18.42
N ASP A 494 -5.47 -24.85 17.52
CA ASP A 494 -4.33 -25.75 17.55
C ASP A 494 -3.84 -26.03 16.14
N SER A 495 -2.60 -26.46 15.99
CA SER A 495 -2.03 -26.90 14.73
C SER A 495 -0.92 -27.90 15.01
N SER A 496 -1.00 -29.04 14.33
CA SER A 496 0.03 -30.07 14.28
C SER A 496 0.88 -30.01 13.03
N ALA A 497 0.61 -29.05 12.13
CA ALA A 497 1.34 -28.85 10.89
C ALA A 497 2.67 -28.13 11.13
N ALA A 498 3.59 -28.27 10.18
CA ALA A 498 4.80 -27.44 10.16
C ALA A 498 4.42 -25.96 9.99
N VAL A 499 5.18 -25.09 10.66
CA VAL A 499 4.97 -23.64 10.61
C VAL A 499 5.85 -23.06 9.52
N LYS A 500 5.26 -22.25 8.66
CA LYS A 500 6.00 -21.50 7.64
C LYS A 500 6.25 -20.08 8.11
N THR A 501 7.44 -19.58 7.84
CA THR A 501 7.78 -18.18 8.06
C THR A 501 8.26 -17.53 6.77
N TYR A 502 8.03 -16.23 6.66
CA TYR A 502 8.51 -15.40 5.55
C TYR A 502 9.17 -14.15 6.14
N THR A 503 10.49 -14.08 5.98
CA THR A 503 11.29 -13.04 6.63
C THR A 503 11.81 -12.02 5.63
N THR A 504 11.68 -10.74 5.98
CA THR A 504 12.34 -9.62 5.32
C THR A 504 13.39 -9.03 6.25
N SER A 505 14.60 -8.89 5.75
CA SER A 505 15.75 -8.29 6.46
C SER A 505 16.69 -7.64 5.43
N THR A 506 17.86 -7.18 5.84
CA THR A 506 18.88 -6.64 4.93
C THR A 506 19.34 -7.62 3.85
N VAL A 507 19.12 -8.93 4.04
CA VAL A 507 19.61 -10.00 3.16
C VAL A 507 18.51 -11.00 2.76
N LYS A 508 17.27 -10.78 3.19
CA LYS A 508 16.12 -11.64 2.92
C LYS A 508 14.96 -10.81 2.39
N GLU A 509 14.29 -11.30 1.38
CA GLU A 509 13.15 -10.69 0.70
C GLU A 509 11.95 -11.64 0.77
N LEU A 510 11.18 -11.63 1.88
CA LEU A 510 10.12 -12.60 2.15
C LEU A 510 10.62 -14.05 2.04
N GLN A 511 11.82 -14.31 2.47
CA GLN A 511 12.41 -15.66 2.35
C GLN A 511 11.67 -16.67 3.21
N GLU A 512 11.20 -17.75 2.58
CA GLU A 512 10.52 -18.85 3.27
C GLU A 512 11.50 -19.66 4.13
N ALA A 513 11.05 -20.01 5.33
CA ALA A 513 11.63 -21.08 6.16
C ALA A 513 10.50 -21.94 6.74
N VAL A 514 10.81 -23.20 7.04
CA VAL A 514 9.82 -24.17 7.56
C VAL A 514 10.32 -24.71 8.89
N PHE A 515 9.51 -24.61 9.93
CA PHE A 515 9.77 -25.14 11.26
C PHE A 515 8.94 -26.38 11.49
N ALA A 516 9.56 -27.46 11.95
CA ALA A 516 8.86 -28.70 12.29
C ALA A 516 7.87 -28.46 13.46
N PRO A 517 6.81 -29.26 13.57
CA PRO A 517 5.86 -29.16 14.66
C PRO A 517 6.53 -29.23 16.04
N GLY A 518 6.17 -28.29 16.92
CA GLY A 518 6.71 -28.21 18.28
C GLY A 518 8.11 -27.61 18.41
N LYS A 519 8.73 -27.20 17.31
CA LYS A 519 9.98 -26.43 17.35
C LYS A 519 9.70 -24.94 17.55
N PRO A 520 10.55 -24.24 18.31
CA PRO A 520 10.39 -22.80 18.47
C PRO A 520 10.66 -22.06 17.16
N VAL A 521 9.83 -21.07 16.86
CA VAL A 521 10.06 -20.15 15.74
C VAL A 521 11.15 -19.16 16.14
N VAL A 522 12.12 -18.95 15.27
CA VAL A 522 13.19 -17.97 15.46
C VAL A 522 13.03 -16.84 14.46
N LEU A 523 13.03 -15.62 14.96
CA LEU A 523 12.95 -14.39 14.18
C LEU A 523 14.35 -13.78 14.08
N ASP A 524 14.74 -13.34 12.90
CA ASP A 524 16.04 -12.67 12.69
C ASP A 524 16.12 -11.33 13.45
N ALA A 525 17.34 -10.86 13.69
CA ALA A 525 17.59 -9.48 14.10
C ALA A 525 17.21 -8.51 12.98
N ALA A 526 16.82 -7.29 13.33
CA ALA A 526 16.48 -6.22 12.39
C ALA A 526 15.60 -6.72 11.20
N SER A 527 14.44 -7.32 11.54
CA SER A 527 13.60 -8.00 10.54
C SER A 527 12.10 -7.84 10.79
N VAL A 528 11.32 -8.08 9.74
CA VAL A 528 9.90 -8.37 9.83
C VAL A 528 9.67 -9.81 9.37
N THR A 529 8.98 -10.59 10.19
CA THR A 529 8.70 -12.01 9.90
C THR A 529 7.21 -12.28 10.01
N THR A 530 6.65 -12.80 8.94
CA THR A 530 5.29 -13.35 8.92
C THR A 530 5.36 -14.84 9.23
N VAL A 531 4.59 -15.26 10.22
CA VAL A 531 4.44 -16.65 10.64
C VAL A 531 3.06 -17.13 10.22
N VAL A 532 3.01 -18.24 9.48
CA VAL A 532 1.77 -18.80 8.91
C VAL A 532 1.54 -20.19 9.51
N TYR A 533 0.40 -20.33 10.19
CA TYR A 533 -0.07 -21.58 10.77
C TYR A 533 -1.25 -22.11 9.95
N GLN A 534 -1.20 -23.39 9.61
CA GLN A 534 -2.35 -24.12 9.07
C GLN A 534 -3.07 -24.81 10.24
N LEU A 535 -4.38 -24.57 10.37
CA LEU A 535 -5.23 -25.02 11.48
C LEU A 535 -5.99 -26.29 11.14
#